data_b79b7b7bd27dacc8194555a4130616e2
#
_entry.id   b79b7b7bd27dacc8194555a4130616e2
#
_cell.length_a   1.000
_cell.length_b   1.000
_cell.length_c   1.000
_cell.angle_alpha   90.00
_cell.angle_beta   90.00
_cell.angle_gamma   90.00
#
_symmetry.space_group_name_H-M   'P 1'
#
loop_
_entity.id
_entity.type
_entity.pdbx_description
1 polymer ?
#
loop_
_entity_poly.entity_id
_entity_poly.type
_entity_poly.pdbx_seq_one_letter_code
_entity_poly.pdbx_strand_id
1 'polypeptide(L)'
;MNKKLTYTVASFAMAAAAGAAQAEDLTLCWASWDPANALTELSKDFEQQSGHNMSFEFVPWPNFAARMLNELNSGGQLCDLMIGDSQWIGGGAENGHYVKLNDFFDANGISMDDFIPATVTGYTEWPKGTPNYYALPAFGDVVGWTYRRDWFERPALQAEFKEKYGRDLDVPNTLEELKDIAQFFQGREIDGKTVYGAAIYTERGSEGITMGAMNALYNYGFEYENPEKPYDLEGYVNSPGAVAGLEYYKELYDTGTPPGSSNWYMSENIDAYKSGQVAMQMNFAFIWPGVNADPNVGGERSGYFPNPAGPAGQFAQLGGQGISVVAHSDKQAAALEYIRWFAQPEVQARWWELGGYSALRSVVEDPEFANSQPYAQTFLDSMAIVKDFWAEPAYAELLLAMQARLHNYVIAGSGTAQEALDGVVKDWTEIFEYEGKL
;
A
#
# COMPACT_ATOMS: atom_id res chain seq x y z
N MET A 1 32.87 85.34 17.23
CA MET A 1 33.48 83.97 17.25
C MET A 1 32.37 83.00 17.22
N ASN A 2 32.01 82.46 16.02
CA ASN A 2 30.96 81.51 15.85
C ASN A 2 31.59 80.13 15.59
N LYS A 3 31.43 79.18 16.51
CA LYS A 3 31.81 77.79 16.35
C LYS A 3 30.64 77.03 15.66
N LYS A 4 30.84 76.61 14.44
CA LYS A 4 29.96 75.65 13.75
C LYS A 4 30.23 74.28 14.25
N LEU A 5 29.23 73.60 14.81
CA LEU A 5 29.25 72.20 15.15
C LEU A 5 28.84 71.41 13.90
N THR A 6 29.71 70.56 13.44
CA THR A 6 29.45 69.59 12.32
C THR A 6 29.00 68.24 12.91
N TYR A 7 27.74 67.88 12.67
CA TYR A 7 27.25 66.53 13.02
C TYR A 7 27.53 65.57 11.88
N THR A 8 28.39 64.57 12.15
CA THR A 8 28.61 63.44 11.25
C THR A 8 27.55 62.38 11.50
N VAL A 9 26.64 62.19 10.56
CA VAL A 9 25.65 61.09 10.57
C VAL A 9 26.35 59.83 10.05
N ALA A 10 26.61 58.90 10.94
CA ALA A 10 27.07 57.57 10.56
C ALA A 10 25.87 56.72 10.15
N SER A 11 25.70 56.48 8.84
CA SER A 11 24.71 55.56 8.32
C SER A 11 25.20 54.11 8.55
N PHE A 12 24.62 53.39 9.50
CA PHE A 12 24.75 51.94 9.61
C PHE A 12 23.91 51.28 8.51
N ALA A 13 24.54 50.79 7.47
CA ALA A 13 23.94 49.85 6.53
C ALA A 13 23.88 48.48 7.21
N MET A 14 22.70 48.07 7.72
CA MET A 14 22.43 46.68 8.03
C MET A 14 22.39 45.91 6.70
N ALA A 15 23.47 45.21 6.38
CA ALA A 15 23.43 44.16 5.39
C ALA A 15 22.57 43.00 5.98
N ALA A 16 21.35 42.86 5.52
CA ALA A 16 20.58 41.65 5.69
C ALA A 16 21.34 40.57 4.91
N ALA A 17 22.13 39.78 5.61
CA ALA A 17 22.61 38.51 5.08
C ALA A 17 21.37 37.60 4.99
N ALA A 18 20.70 37.62 3.84
CA ALA A 18 19.89 36.46 3.43
C ALA A 18 20.89 35.32 3.31
N GLY A 19 20.95 34.46 4.32
CA GLY A 19 21.68 33.22 4.23
C GLY A 19 21.06 32.47 3.05
N ALA A 20 21.78 32.36 1.95
CA ALA A 20 21.44 31.40 0.91
C ALA A 20 21.39 30.04 1.63
N ALA A 21 20.25 29.39 1.66
CA ALA A 21 20.16 28.01 2.12
C ALA A 21 21.22 27.24 1.34
N GLN A 22 22.09 26.56 2.06
CA GLN A 22 23.14 25.75 1.42
C GLN A 22 22.45 24.59 0.71
N ALA A 23 22.83 24.32 -0.54
CA ALA A 23 22.36 23.13 -1.23
C ALA A 23 22.80 21.86 -0.46
N GLU A 24 21.85 20.97 -0.22
CA GLU A 24 22.08 19.71 0.48
C GLU A 24 21.89 18.53 -0.49
N ASP A 25 22.59 17.44 -0.22
CA ASP A 25 22.41 16.15 -0.90
C ASP A 25 21.49 15.28 -0.03
N LEU A 26 20.22 15.19 -0.38
CA LEU A 26 19.22 14.38 0.35
C LEU A 26 19.17 12.96 -0.19
N THR A 27 19.00 11.97 0.70
CA THR A 27 18.74 10.59 0.34
C THR A 27 17.34 10.18 0.76
N LEU A 28 16.51 9.75 -0.21
CA LEU A 28 15.21 9.16 0.01
C LEU A 28 15.30 7.64 -0.13
N CYS A 29 14.89 6.92 0.92
CA CYS A 29 14.86 5.47 0.95
C CYS A 29 13.45 4.95 0.66
N TRP A 30 13.33 4.01 -0.29
CA TRP A 30 12.07 3.39 -0.65
C TRP A 30 12.25 1.99 -1.27
N ALA A 31 11.13 1.35 -1.62
CA ALA A 31 11.12 0.09 -2.35
C ALA A 31 11.56 0.28 -3.81
N SER A 32 12.15 -0.79 -4.37
CA SER A 32 12.53 -0.85 -5.79
C SER A 32 11.37 -1.35 -6.63
N TRP A 33 10.59 -0.42 -7.22
CA TRP A 33 9.41 -0.69 -8.05
C TRP A 33 9.08 0.49 -8.98
N ASP A 34 8.05 0.36 -9.83
CA ASP A 34 7.70 1.39 -10.81
C ASP A 34 7.36 2.75 -10.19
N PRO A 35 6.61 2.86 -9.07
CA PRO A 35 6.38 4.15 -8.41
C PRO A 35 7.66 4.86 -7.96
N ALA A 36 8.71 4.11 -7.56
CA ALA A 36 10.00 4.71 -7.19
C ALA A 36 10.70 5.36 -8.40
N ASN A 37 10.58 4.75 -9.57
CA ASN A 37 11.08 5.36 -10.81
C ASN A 37 10.32 6.64 -11.16
N ALA A 38 9.00 6.64 -10.97
CA ALA A 38 8.17 7.83 -11.16
C ALA A 38 8.54 8.95 -10.18
N LEU A 39 8.81 8.61 -8.90
CA LEU A 39 9.25 9.58 -7.88
C LEU A 39 10.62 10.17 -8.22
N THR A 40 11.54 9.37 -8.74
CA THR A 40 12.86 9.85 -9.21
C THR A 40 12.70 10.90 -10.32
N GLU A 41 11.80 10.65 -11.26
CA GLU A 41 11.52 11.60 -12.34
C GLU A 41 10.87 12.89 -11.81
N LEU A 42 9.87 12.76 -10.92
CA LEU A 42 9.20 13.87 -10.28
C LEU A 42 10.16 14.74 -9.47
N SER A 43 11.10 14.13 -8.76
CA SER A 43 12.03 14.83 -7.86
C SER A 43 13.04 15.74 -8.58
N LYS A 44 13.21 15.57 -9.89
CA LYS A 44 14.00 16.53 -10.71
C LYS A 44 13.39 17.94 -10.69
N ASP A 45 12.07 18.05 -10.54
CA ASP A 45 11.41 19.35 -10.43
C ASP A 45 11.74 20.00 -9.08
N PHE A 46 11.83 19.22 -8.00
CA PHE A 46 12.31 19.69 -6.70
C PHE A 46 13.76 20.18 -6.77
N GLU A 47 14.66 19.40 -7.36
CA GLU A 47 16.07 19.78 -7.51
C GLU A 47 16.22 21.13 -8.25
N GLN A 48 15.45 21.32 -9.32
CA GLN A 48 15.48 22.56 -10.10
C GLN A 48 14.96 23.77 -9.30
N GLN A 49 13.95 23.56 -8.45
CA GLN A 49 13.31 24.63 -7.68
C GLN A 49 14.09 25.01 -6.42
N SER A 50 14.62 24.02 -5.72
CA SER A 50 15.27 24.20 -4.41
C SER A 50 16.78 24.40 -4.50
N GLY A 51 17.40 23.79 -5.52
CA GLY A 51 18.87 23.70 -5.63
C GLY A 51 19.46 22.56 -4.80
N HIS A 52 18.65 21.80 -4.04
CA HIS A 52 19.09 20.54 -3.41
C HIS A 52 19.29 19.45 -4.45
N ASN A 53 20.07 18.42 -4.13
CA ASN A 53 20.19 17.22 -4.94
C ASN A 53 19.45 16.06 -4.28
N MET A 54 18.81 15.20 -5.08
CA MET A 54 18.13 14.01 -4.58
C MET A 54 18.88 12.74 -4.97
N SER A 55 19.14 11.90 -3.99
CA SER A 55 19.64 10.54 -4.16
C SER A 55 18.60 9.56 -3.66
N PHE A 56 18.61 8.35 -4.21
CA PHE A 56 17.61 7.35 -3.89
C PHE A 56 18.28 6.02 -3.51
N GLU A 57 17.87 5.44 -2.39
CA GLU A 57 18.22 4.08 -2.00
C GLU A 57 17.00 3.20 -2.18
N PHE A 58 16.96 2.43 -3.25
CA PHE A 58 15.85 1.52 -3.56
C PHE A 58 16.19 0.08 -3.24
N VAL A 59 15.36 -0.56 -2.42
CA VAL A 59 15.56 -1.93 -1.97
C VAL A 59 14.38 -2.79 -2.44
N PRO A 60 14.59 -3.97 -3.04
CA PRO A 60 13.50 -4.88 -3.38
C PRO A 60 12.60 -5.15 -2.18
N TRP A 61 11.27 -5.12 -2.39
CA TRP A 61 10.27 -5.20 -1.31
C TRP A 61 10.52 -6.34 -0.32
N PRO A 62 10.86 -7.59 -0.72
CA PRO A 62 11.08 -8.66 0.24
C PRO A 62 12.21 -8.42 1.25
N ASN A 63 13.14 -7.51 0.93
CA ASN A 63 14.29 -7.16 1.77
C ASN A 63 14.15 -5.75 2.39
N PHE A 64 13.14 -4.99 1.98
CA PHE A 64 13.03 -3.56 2.30
C PHE A 64 12.81 -3.35 3.81
N ALA A 65 11.83 -4.02 4.38
CA ALA A 65 11.53 -3.93 5.81
C ALA A 65 12.76 -4.21 6.68
N ALA A 66 13.41 -5.36 6.48
CA ALA A 66 14.57 -5.76 7.28
C ALA A 66 15.73 -4.75 7.16
N ARG A 67 16.01 -4.26 5.94
CA ARG A 67 17.08 -3.29 5.72
C ARG A 67 16.77 -1.94 6.36
N MET A 68 15.57 -1.41 6.15
CA MET A 68 15.21 -0.08 6.66
C MET A 68 15.02 -0.05 8.18
N LEU A 69 14.41 -1.07 8.76
CA LEU A 69 14.29 -1.17 10.21
C LEU A 69 15.65 -1.33 10.89
N ASN A 70 16.58 -2.08 10.29
CA ASN A 70 17.95 -2.15 10.78
C ASN A 70 18.67 -0.80 10.72
N GLU A 71 18.49 -0.04 9.61
CA GLU A 71 19.05 1.31 9.46
C GLU A 71 18.54 2.26 10.54
N LEU A 72 17.21 2.32 10.73
CA LEU A 72 16.57 3.14 11.74
C LEU A 72 17.00 2.75 13.16
N ASN A 73 16.96 1.47 13.50
CA ASN A 73 17.30 0.95 14.84
C ASN A 73 18.78 1.16 15.20
N SER A 74 19.66 1.18 14.21
CA SER A 74 21.09 1.46 14.43
C SER A 74 21.41 2.95 14.57
N GLY A 75 20.42 3.84 14.34
CA GLY A 75 20.65 5.29 14.26
C GLY A 75 21.49 5.68 13.05
N GLY A 76 21.33 4.93 11.94
CA GLY A 76 22.04 5.18 10.70
C GLY A 76 21.64 6.51 10.07
N GLN A 77 22.49 7.02 9.19
CA GLN A 77 22.33 8.31 8.49
C GLN A 77 22.25 8.14 6.97
N LEU A 78 21.87 6.94 6.51
CA LEU A 78 21.72 6.67 5.08
C LEU A 78 20.52 7.44 4.52
N CYS A 79 19.40 7.46 5.25
CA CYS A 79 18.16 8.04 4.79
C CYS A 79 17.89 9.38 5.48
N ASP A 80 17.60 10.41 4.71
CA ASP A 80 17.07 11.70 5.21
C ASP A 80 15.54 11.69 5.19
N LEU A 81 14.98 11.02 4.19
CA LEU A 81 13.55 10.76 4.00
C LEU A 81 13.32 9.27 3.82
N MET A 82 12.23 8.74 4.35
CA MET A 82 11.84 7.36 4.15
C MET A 82 10.34 7.28 3.79
N ILE A 83 10.03 6.58 2.69
CA ILE A 83 8.66 6.18 2.43
C ILE A 83 8.48 4.78 3.00
N GLY A 84 7.67 4.71 4.06
CA GLY A 84 7.43 3.51 4.86
C GLY A 84 5.98 3.07 4.83
N ASP A 85 5.78 1.77 5.06
CA ASP A 85 4.47 1.14 5.09
C ASP A 85 3.66 1.56 6.32
N SER A 86 2.32 1.48 6.22
CA SER A 86 1.39 1.81 7.31
C SER A 86 1.65 1.00 8.58
N GLN A 87 2.05 -0.24 8.45
CA GLN A 87 2.37 -1.13 9.57
C GLN A 87 3.59 -0.70 10.38
N TRP A 88 4.46 0.18 9.85
CA TRP A 88 5.69 0.61 10.55
C TRP A 88 5.57 1.96 11.26
N ILE A 89 4.46 2.69 11.05
CA ILE A 89 4.30 4.03 11.61
C ILE A 89 4.35 4.01 13.15
N GLY A 90 3.74 3.00 13.78
CA GLY A 90 3.76 2.84 15.23
C GLY A 90 5.17 2.66 15.78
N GLY A 91 5.91 1.68 15.26
CA GLY A 91 7.30 1.45 15.65
C GLY A 91 8.22 2.64 15.39
N GLY A 92 8.04 3.30 14.24
CA GLY A 92 8.81 4.48 13.87
C GLY A 92 8.58 5.67 14.80
N ALA A 93 7.34 5.90 15.22
CA ALA A 93 6.98 6.97 16.13
C ALA A 93 7.43 6.69 17.58
N GLU A 94 7.15 5.48 18.11
CA GLU A 94 7.47 5.12 19.51
C GLU A 94 8.98 5.04 19.76
N ASN A 95 9.74 4.52 18.79
CA ASN A 95 11.19 4.44 18.91
C ASN A 95 11.92 5.75 18.53
N GLY A 96 11.18 6.81 18.18
CA GLY A 96 11.76 8.11 17.88
C GLY A 96 12.55 8.14 16.57
N HIS A 97 12.21 7.29 15.61
CA HIS A 97 12.85 7.24 14.28
C HIS A 97 12.33 8.31 13.33
N TYR A 98 11.12 8.80 13.55
CA TYR A 98 10.48 9.80 12.71
C TYR A 98 10.28 11.12 13.44
N VAL A 99 10.47 12.21 12.72
CA VAL A 99 10.15 13.56 13.21
C VAL A 99 8.63 13.73 13.29
N LYS A 100 8.13 14.26 14.41
CA LYS A 100 6.72 14.67 14.51
C LYS A 100 6.50 15.93 13.69
N LEU A 101 5.52 15.91 12.78
CA LEU A 101 5.34 16.93 11.74
C LEU A 101 4.25 17.96 12.03
N ASN A 102 3.52 17.88 13.15
CA ASN A 102 2.39 18.77 13.45
C ASN A 102 2.75 20.26 13.34
N ASP A 103 3.77 20.72 14.07
CA ASP A 103 4.16 22.14 14.07
C ASP A 103 4.61 22.60 12.68
N PHE A 104 5.23 21.70 11.91
CA PHE A 104 5.63 21.98 10.54
C PHE A 104 4.43 22.10 9.61
N PHE A 105 3.44 21.20 9.72
CA PHE A 105 2.21 21.25 8.93
C PHE A 105 1.43 22.52 9.22
N ASP A 106 1.23 22.86 10.48
CA ASP A 106 0.54 24.10 10.90
C ASP A 106 1.24 25.35 10.36
N ALA A 107 2.57 25.41 10.47
CA ALA A 107 3.35 26.55 9.99
C ALA A 107 3.34 26.73 8.47
N ASN A 108 3.08 25.65 7.71
CA ASN A 108 3.09 25.65 6.24
C ASN A 108 1.69 25.52 5.63
N GLY A 109 0.62 25.49 6.45
CA GLY A 109 -0.76 25.38 5.98
C GLY A 109 -1.07 24.05 5.30
N ILE A 110 -0.39 22.96 5.70
CA ILE A 110 -0.65 21.61 5.23
C ILE A 110 -1.70 21.00 6.15
N SER A 111 -2.89 20.72 5.61
CA SER A 111 -3.99 20.12 6.35
C SER A 111 -4.12 18.64 6.02
N MET A 112 -4.21 17.79 7.03
CA MET A 112 -4.50 16.36 6.83
C MET A 112 -5.94 16.14 6.35
N ASP A 113 -6.85 17.10 6.52
CA ASP A 113 -8.20 17.06 5.95
C ASP A 113 -8.20 17.16 4.41
N ASP A 114 -7.08 17.60 3.81
CA ASP A 114 -6.93 17.67 2.36
C ASP A 114 -6.56 16.30 1.74
N PHE A 115 -6.29 15.28 2.56
CA PHE A 115 -5.93 13.94 2.10
C PHE A 115 -7.08 12.94 2.31
N ILE A 116 -7.02 11.81 1.61
CA ILE A 116 -7.97 10.70 1.79
C ILE A 116 -7.88 10.23 3.25
N PRO A 117 -8.98 10.22 4.03
CA PRO A 117 -8.94 9.93 5.47
C PRO A 117 -8.25 8.60 5.82
N ALA A 118 -8.48 7.55 5.02
CA ALA A 118 -7.84 6.24 5.25
C ALA A 118 -6.31 6.31 5.14
N THR A 119 -5.77 7.16 4.27
CA THR A 119 -4.32 7.34 4.12
C THR A 119 -3.73 8.13 5.28
N VAL A 120 -4.47 9.09 5.84
CA VAL A 120 -4.06 9.83 7.04
C VAL A 120 -3.98 8.88 8.23
N THR A 121 -5.07 8.17 8.51
CA THR A 121 -5.11 7.21 9.63
C THR A 121 -4.14 6.05 9.43
N GLY A 122 -3.99 5.55 8.19
CA GLY A 122 -3.12 4.42 7.88
C GLY A 122 -1.64 4.77 7.96
N TYR A 123 -1.20 5.90 7.39
CA TYR A 123 0.23 6.14 7.16
C TYR A 123 0.86 7.21 8.04
N THR A 124 0.07 8.06 8.71
CA THR A 124 0.61 9.27 9.31
C THR A 124 0.44 9.36 10.82
N GLU A 125 -0.65 8.81 11.34
CA GLU A 125 -1.05 8.98 12.73
C GLU A 125 -0.43 7.93 13.67
N TRP A 126 0.02 8.40 14.82
CA TRP A 126 0.34 7.53 15.94
C TRP A 126 0.16 8.23 17.30
N PRO A 127 -0.52 7.61 18.32
CA PRO A 127 -1.40 6.43 18.15
C PRO A 127 -2.52 6.69 17.16
N LYS A 128 -3.02 5.65 16.49
CA LYS A 128 -4.11 5.76 15.51
C LYS A 128 -5.34 6.46 16.07
N GLY A 129 -5.97 7.29 15.25
CA GLY A 129 -7.10 8.13 15.67
C GLY A 129 -6.70 9.34 16.52
N THR A 130 -5.41 9.67 16.58
CA THR A 130 -4.92 10.90 17.24
C THR A 130 -4.29 11.83 16.23
N PRO A 131 -4.44 13.15 16.38
CA PRO A 131 -3.84 14.10 15.45
C PRO A 131 -2.34 14.31 15.72
N ASN A 132 -1.59 13.21 15.79
CA ASN A 132 -0.13 13.22 15.91
C ASN A 132 0.47 12.62 14.65
N TYR A 133 1.03 13.46 13.79
CA TYR A 133 1.47 13.07 12.46
C TYR A 133 2.98 12.91 12.40
N TYR A 134 3.43 11.76 11.86
CA TYR A 134 4.84 11.39 11.69
C TYR A 134 5.23 11.16 10.24
N ALA A 135 4.27 11.29 9.33
CA ALA A 135 4.47 11.23 7.89
C ALA A 135 3.47 12.11 7.15
N LEU A 136 3.74 12.39 5.88
CA LEU A 136 2.75 12.88 4.91
C LEU A 136 2.29 11.70 4.05
N PRO A 137 0.98 11.56 3.71
CA PRO A 137 0.55 10.54 2.75
C PRO A 137 1.27 10.72 1.40
N ALA A 138 2.06 9.74 1.00
CA ALA A 138 2.88 9.84 -0.20
C ALA A 138 2.36 8.98 -1.36
N PHE A 139 1.83 7.82 -1.03
CA PHE A 139 1.44 6.84 -2.01
C PHE A 139 0.17 6.11 -1.56
N GLY A 140 -0.97 6.46 -2.16
CA GLY A 140 -2.23 5.76 -1.95
C GLY A 140 -2.23 4.47 -2.78
N ASP A 141 -2.25 3.30 -2.12
CA ASP A 141 -2.31 2.02 -2.81
C ASP A 141 -3.36 1.12 -2.17
N VAL A 142 -3.88 0.18 -2.92
CA VAL A 142 -4.96 -0.69 -2.48
C VAL A 142 -4.96 -1.97 -3.30
N VAL A 143 -5.32 -3.09 -2.68
CA VAL A 143 -5.53 -4.34 -3.42
C VAL A 143 -6.76 -4.22 -4.31
N GLY A 144 -6.58 -4.65 -5.55
CA GLY A 144 -7.65 -4.80 -6.52
C GLY A 144 -7.35 -5.93 -7.49
N TRP A 145 -8.17 -6.03 -8.49
CA TRP A 145 -8.11 -7.11 -9.46
C TRP A 145 -7.93 -6.59 -10.88
N THR A 146 -7.14 -7.34 -11.66
CA THR A 146 -7.05 -7.16 -13.12
C THR A 146 -7.61 -8.41 -13.78
N TYR A 147 -8.36 -8.27 -14.87
CA TYR A 147 -8.94 -9.40 -15.61
C TYR A 147 -8.75 -9.27 -17.11
N ARG A 148 -8.78 -10.39 -17.79
CA ARG A 148 -8.73 -10.47 -19.25
C ARG A 148 -10.10 -10.12 -19.85
N ARG A 149 -10.33 -8.82 -20.04
CA ARG A 149 -11.56 -8.30 -20.66
C ARG A 149 -11.82 -8.96 -22.00
N ASP A 150 -10.78 -9.10 -22.81
CA ASP A 150 -10.89 -9.76 -24.13
C ASP A 150 -11.35 -11.22 -24.08
N TRP A 151 -11.15 -11.93 -22.95
CA TRP A 151 -11.71 -13.27 -22.74
C TRP A 151 -13.14 -13.20 -22.20
N PHE A 152 -13.40 -12.31 -21.26
CA PHE A 152 -14.73 -12.13 -20.68
C PHE A 152 -15.77 -11.74 -21.75
N GLU A 153 -15.38 -10.94 -22.73
CA GLU A 153 -16.26 -10.47 -23.80
C GLU A 153 -16.40 -11.47 -24.98
N ARG A 154 -15.72 -12.65 -24.94
CA ARG A 154 -15.86 -13.65 -26.03
C ARG A 154 -17.23 -14.30 -26.03
N PRO A 155 -17.99 -14.23 -27.16
CA PRO A 155 -19.35 -14.77 -27.20
C PRO A 155 -19.47 -16.25 -26.83
N ALA A 156 -18.46 -17.07 -27.18
CA ALA A 156 -18.46 -18.50 -26.85
C ALA A 156 -18.30 -18.70 -25.34
N LEU A 157 -17.37 -17.98 -24.68
CA LEU A 157 -17.14 -18.08 -23.24
C LEU A 157 -18.34 -17.52 -22.45
N GLN A 158 -18.96 -16.45 -22.93
CA GLN A 158 -20.20 -15.89 -22.40
C GLN A 158 -21.33 -16.94 -22.39
N ALA A 159 -21.54 -17.60 -23.53
CA ALA A 159 -22.61 -18.60 -23.65
C ALA A 159 -22.38 -19.80 -22.72
N GLU A 160 -21.15 -20.34 -22.69
CA GLU A 160 -20.79 -21.47 -21.83
C GLU A 160 -20.89 -21.12 -20.32
N PHE A 161 -20.43 -19.93 -19.94
CA PHE A 161 -20.52 -19.49 -18.55
C PHE A 161 -21.98 -19.32 -18.12
N LYS A 162 -22.80 -18.68 -18.96
CA LYS A 162 -24.24 -18.51 -18.72
C LYS A 162 -24.99 -19.82 -18.62
N GLU A 163 -24.64 -20.81 -19.45
CA GLU A 163 -25.21 -22.17 -19.37
C GLU A 163 -24.86 -22.84 -18.03
N LYS A 164 -23.61 -22.68 -17.57
CA LYS A 164 -23.11 -23.34 -16.35
C LYS A 164 -23.60 -22.65 -15.07
N TYR A 165 -23.54 -21.32 -15.02
CA TYR A 165 -23.77 -20.53 -13.79
C TYR A 165 -25.08 -19.72 -13.77
N GLY A 166 -25.83 -19.69 -14.88
CA GLY A 166 -27.13 -19.00 -14.98
C GLY A 166 -27.04 -17.47 -15.02
N ARG A 167 -25.82 -16.90 -15.16
CA ARG A 167 -25.55 -15.45 -15.23
C ARG A 167 -24.50 -15.15 -16.29
N ASP A 168 -24.37 -13.91 -16.68
CA ASP A 168 -23.37 -13.48 -17.65
C ASP A 168 -21.96 -13.53 -17.03
N LEU A 169 -20.93 -13.77 -17.86
CA LEU A 169 -19.53 -13.67 -17.47
C LEU A 169 -19.15 -12.19 -17.44
N ASP A 170 -19.17 -11.60 -16.26
CA ASP A 170 -18.91 -10.19 -16.03
C ASP A 170 -18.03 -10.00 -14.81
N VAL A 171 -17.65 -8.76 -14.49
CA VAL A 171 -16.93 -8.41 -13.27
C VAL A 171 -17.68 -8.94 -12.04
N PRO A 172 -17.05 -9.71 -11.15
CA PRO A 172 -17.71 -10.28 -9.99
C PRO A 172 -18.04 -9.20 -8.94
N ASN A 173 -19.25 -9.23 -8.41
CA ASN A 173 -19.66 -8.38 -7.28
C ASN A 173 -19.37 -9.02 -5.92
N THR A 174 -19.28 -10.35 -5.89
CA THR A 174 -19.04 -11.11 -4.66
C THR A 174 -17.84 -12.04 -4.80
N LEU A 175 -17.25 -12.40 -3.65
CA LEU A 175 -16.16 -13.37 -3.59
C LEU A 175 -16.59 -14.75 -4.15
N GLU A 176 -17.85 -15.16 -3.94
CA GLU A 176 -18.36 -16.40 -4.53
C GLU A 176 -18.42 -16.33 -6.06
N GLU A 177 -18.85 -15.18 -6.63
CA GLU A 177 -18.82 -14.96 -8.08
C GLU A 177 -17.39 -14.97 -8.63
N LEU A 178 -16.44 -14.39 -7.90
CA LEU A 178 -15.01 -14.45 -8.23
C LEU A 178 -14.51 -15.89 -8.33
N LYS A 179 -14.86 -16.71 -7.33
CA LYS A 179 -14.49 -18.13 -7.28
C LYS A 179 -15.11 -18.91 -8.44
N ASP A 180 -16.39 -18.69 -8.74
CA ASP A 180 -17.06 -19.30 -9.89
C ASP A 180 -16.34 -18.99 -11.21
N ILE A 181 -15.91 -17.74 -11.39
CA ILE A 181 -15.18 -17.30 -12.58
C ILE A 181 -13.79 -17.97 -12.61
N ALA A 182 -13.10 -18.02 -11.47
CA ALA A 182 -11.80 -18.69 -11.40
C ALA A 182 -11.92 -20.18 -11.75
N GLN A 183 -12.90 -20.88 -11.21
CA GLN A 183 -13.20 -22.29 -11.55
C GLN A 183 -13.64 -22.50 -13.00
N PHE A 184 -14.29 -21.50 -13.61
CA PHE A 184 -14.67 -21.58 -15.02
C PHE A 184 -13.46 -21.57 -15.94
N PHE A 185 -12.45 -20.77 -15.63
CA PHE A 185 -11.22 -20.71 -16.44
C PHE A 185 -10.20 -21.80 -16.11
N GLN A 186 -10.37 -22.54 -15.01
CA GLN A 186 -9.39 -23.49 -14.51
C GLN A 186 -9.12 -24.65 -15.48
N GLY A 187 -7.89 -24.71 -16.00
CA GLY A 187 -7.45 -25.76 -16.94
C GLY A 187 -8.08 -25.67 -18.33
N ARG A 188 -8.64 -24.54 -18.72
CA ARG A 188 -9.30 -24.33 -20.01
C ARG A 188 -8.29 -24.06 -21.11
N GLU A 189 -8.57 -24.55 -22.30
CA GLU A 189 -7.79 -24.20 -23.50
C GLU A 189 -8.33 -22.93 -24.14
N ILE A 190 -7.49 -21.88 -24.22
CA ILE A 190 -7.78 -20.62 -24.89
C ILE A 190 -6.62 -20.28 -25.83
N ASP A 191 -6.91 -20.08 -27.11
CA ASP A 191 -5.91 -19.76 -28.15
C ASP A 191 -4.72 -20.72 -28.20
N GLY A 192 -4.96 -22.03 -27.90
CA GLY A 192 -3.95 -23.08 -27.91
C GLY A 192 -3.03 -23.10 -26.68
N LYS A 193 -3.43 -22.43 -25.61
CA LYS A 193 -2.75 -22.44 -24.32
C LYS A 193 -3.70 -22.89 -23.22
N THR A 194 -3.20 -23.70 -22.31
CA THR A 194 -3.92 -24.01 -21.07
C THR A 194 -3.86 -22.78 -20.14
N VAL A 195 -5.04 -22.30 -19.74
CA VAL A 195 -5.17 -21.14 -18.85
C VAL A 195 -5.84 -21.54 -17.54
N TYR A 196 -5.69 -20.70 -16.53
CA TYR A 196 -6.19 -20.92 -15.18
C TYR A 196 -7.01 -19.72 -14.70
N GLY A 197 -7.71 -19.89 -13.58
CA GLY A 197 -8.64 -18.89 -13.09
C GLY A 197 -7.97 -17.63 -12.61
N ALA A 198 -7.20 -17.72 -11.53
CA ALA A 198 -6.66 -16.56 -10.85
C ALA A 198 -5.23 -16.76 -10.35
N ALA A 199 -4.44 -15.70 -10.38
CA ALA A 199 -3.21 -15.57 -9.62
C ALA A 199 -3.52 -14.83 -8.30
N ILE A 200 -3.18 -15.45 -7.17
CA ILE A 200 -3.35 -14.90 -5.83
C ILE A 200 -2.05 -15.04 -5.03
N TYR A 201 -1.93 -14.36 -3.92
CA TYR A 201 -0.74 -14.40 -3.08
C TYR A 201 -0.70 -15.66 -2.21
N THR A 202 0.39 -16.41 -2.27
CA THR A 202 0.56 -17.69 -1.58
C THR A 202 1.92 -17.82 -0.88
N GLU A 203 2.82 -16.87 -1.12
CA GLU A 203 4.18 -16.89 -0.60
C GLU A 203 4.19 -16.83 0.93
N ARG A 204 5.04 -17.64 1.57
CA ARG A 204 5.10 -17.76 3.02
C ARG A 204 5.81 -16.58 3.70
N GLY A 205 6.78 -16.01 3.01
CA GLY A 205 7.57 -14.89 3.51
C GLY A 205 7.01 -13.54 3.08
N SER A 206 7.73 -12.49 3.37
CA SER A 206 7.52 -11.15 2.80
C SER A 206 6.05 -10.68 2.74
N GLU A 207 5.21 -11.14 3.70
CA GLU A 207 3.79 -10.77 3.83
C GLU A 207 2.83 -11.43 2.81
N GLY A 208 3.34 -12.17 1.81
CA GLY A 208 2.55 -12.60 0.65
C GLY A 208 1.20 -13.23 1.01
N ILE A 209 1.19 -14.33 1.75
CA ILE A 209 -0.07 -15.03 2.05
C ILE A 209 -1.01 -14.22 2.94
N THR A 210 -0.49 -13.42 3.87
CA THR A 210 -1.34 -12.58 4.71
C THR A 210 -1.98 -11.47 3.90
N MET A 211 -1.22 -10.77 3.07
CA MET A 211 -1.77 -9.76 2.18
C MET A 211 -2.85 -10.32 1.25
N GLY A 212 -2.68 -11.55 0.78
CA GLY A 212 -3.70 -12.21 -0.03
C GLY A 212 -4.94 -12.57 0.76
N ALA A 213 -4.76 -13.34 1.83
CA ALA A 213 -5.87 -13.87 2.63
C ALA A 213 -6.69 -12.78 3.33
N MET A 214 -6.06 -11.65 3.75
CA MET A 214 -6.77 -10.57 4.42
C MET A 214 -7.88 -9.98 3.54
N ASN A 215 -7.74 -9.99 2.21
CA ASN A 215 -8.81 -9.55 1.30
C ASN A 215 -10.05 -10.47 1.30
N ALA A 216 -9.92 -11.71 1.75
CA ALA A 216 -11.05 -12.56 2.05
C ALA A 216 -11.49 -12.42 3.51
N LEU A 217 -10.56 -12.47 4.46
CA LEU A 217 -10.83 -12.44 5.89
C LEU A 217 -11.64 -11.19 6.30
N TYR A 218 -11.26 -10.00 5.85
CA TYR A 218 -12.03 -8.77 6.13
C TYR A 218 -13.47 -8.85 5.62
N ASN A 219 -13.65 -9.40 4.43
CA ASN A 219 -14.96 -9.54 3.80
C ASN A 219 -15.85 -10.60 4.48
N TYR A 220 -15.25 -11.42 5.33
CA TYR A 220 -15.93 -12.41 6.18
C TYR A 220 -15.99 -12.00 7.66
N GLY A 221 -15.52 -10.78 8.02
CA GLY A 221 -15.69 -10.22 9.36
C GLY A 221 -14.54 -10.49 10.32
N PHE A 222 -13.33 -10.71 9.80
CA PHE A 222 -12.11 -10.72 10.62
C PHE A 222 -11.86 -9.33 11.23
N GLU A 223 -11.49 -9.32 12.51
CA GLU A 223 -10.93 -8.17 13.20
C GLU A 223 -9.64 -8.60 13.91
N TYR A 224 -8.70 -7.66 14.05
CA TYR A 224 -7.43 -7.93 14.73
C TYR A 224 -7.61 -8.12 16.23
N GLU A 225 -8.58 -7.42 16.83
CA GLU A 225 -8.89 -7.45 18.25
C GLU A 225 -10.32 -6.98 18.51
N ASN A 226 -10.75 -7.07 19.73
CA ASN A 226 -11.99 -6.45 20.20
C ASN A 226 -11.87 -4.91 20.12
N PRO A 227 -12.70 -4.22 19.34
CA PRO A 227 -12.61 -2.75 19.21
C PRO A 227 -12.89 -1.98 20.52
N GLU A 228 -13.51 -2.64 21.53
CA GLU A 228 -13.79 -2.04 22.84
C GLU A 228 -12.73 -2.40 23.90
N LYS A 229 -11.87 -3.37 23.62
CA LYS A 229 -10.87 -3.88 24.58
C LYS A 229 -9.58 -4.26 23.87
N PRO A 230 -8.54 -3.39 23.90
CA PRO A 230 -7.26 -3.68 23.26
C PRO A 230 -6.69 -5.04 23.68
N TYR A 231 -6.05 -5.71 22.72
CA TYR A 231 -5.40 -7.02 22.86
C TYR A 231 -6.34 -8.19 23.25
N ASP A 232 -7.66 -8.01 23.16
CA ASP A 232 -8.64 -9.08 23.32
C ASP A 232 -8.90 -9.73 21.95
N LEU A 233 -8.21 -10.83 21.67
CA LEU A 233 -8.10 -11.44 20.34
C LEU A 233 -9.15 -12.52 20.08
N GLU A 234 -9.56 -13.24 21.15
CA GLU A 234 -10.43 -14.40 21.05
C GLU A 234 -11.83 -14.03 20.56
N GLY A 235 -12.32 -14.75 19.56
CA GLY A 235 -13.62 -14.47 18.94
C GLY A 235 -13.61 -13.34 17.91
N TYR A 236 -12.45 -12.70 17.66
CA TYR A 236 -12.22 -11.68 16.64
C TYR A 236 -11.28 -12.20 15.56
N VAL A 237 -10.05 -12.55 15.90
CA VAL A 237 -9.08 -13.16 15.01
C VAL A 237 -9.56 -14.53 14.51
N ASN A 238 -10.15 -15.33 15.41
CA ASN A 238 -10.65 -16.68 15.15
C ASN A 238 -12.18 -16.78 15.15
N SER A 239 -12.87 -15.67 14.80
CA SER A 239 -14.31 -15.66 14.69
C SER A 239 -14.82 -16.68 13.66
N PRO A 240 -16.06 -17.17 13.77
CA PRO A 240 -16.64 -18.06 12.75
C PRO A 240 -16.58 -17.45 11.33
N GLY A 241 -16.72 -16.13 11.23
CA GLY A 241 -16.57 -15.41 9.96
C GLY A 241 -15.12 -15.50 9.44
N ALA A 242 -14.14 -15.20 10.27
CA ALA A 242 -12.73 -15.30 9.89
C ALA A 242 -12.35 -16.73 9.45
N VAL A 243 -12.86 -17.75 10.15
CA VAL A 243 -12.68 -19.16 9.76
C VAL A 243 -13.23 -19.42 8.36
N ALA A 244 -14.49 -19.01 8.10
CA ALA A 244 -15.09 -19.17 6.77
C ALA A 244 -14.34 -18.38 5.67
N GLY A 245 -13.80 -17.21 5.99
CA GLY A 245 -12.97 -16.43 5.07
C GLY A 245 -11.66 -17.13 4.72
N LEU A 246 -11.03 -17.78 5.68
CA LEU A 246 -9.81 -18.56 5.45
C LEU A 246 -10.09 -19.85 4.67
N GLU A 247 -11.24 -20.51 4.92
CA GLU A 247 -11.71 -21.64 4.14
C GLU A 247 -11.98 -21.24 2.68
N TYR A 248 -12.63 -20.10 2.46
CA TYR A 248 -12.84 -19.54 1.12
C TYR A 248 -11.52 -19.31 0.39
N TYR A 249 -10.51 -18.70 1.05
CA TYR A 249 -9.22 -18.44 0.42
C TYR A 249 -8.50 -19.74 0.03
N LYS A 250 -8.57 -20.76 0.88
CA LYS A 250 -8.05 -22.09 0.58
C LYS A 250 -8.79 -22.73 -0.61
N GLU A 251 -10.11 -22.66 -0.65
CA GLU A 251 -10.90 -23.20 -1.76
C GLU A 251 -10.54 -22.51 -3.08
N LEU A 252 -10.39 -21.17 -3.09
CA LEU A 252 -9.95 -20.41 -4.25
C LEU A 252 -8.55 -20.88 -4.71
N TYR A 253 -7.63 -21.08 -3.76
CA TYR A 253 -6.30 -21.63 -4.06
C TYR A 253 -6.40 -23.01 -4.69
N ASP A 254 -7.11 -23.94 -4.07
CA ASP A 254 -7.18 -25.34 -4.51
C ASP A 254 -7.88 -25.52 -5.87
N THR A 255 -8.87 -24.65 -6.18
CA THR A 255 -9.77 -24.86 -7.32
C THR A 255 -9.66 -23.81 -8.42
N GLY A 256 -8.96 -22.71 -8.20
CA GLY A 256 -8.92 -21.58 -9.11
C GLY A 256 -7.53 -21.10 -9.53
N THR A 257 -6.44 -21.67 -8.97
CA THR A 257 -5.07 -21.20 -9.25
C THR A 257 -4.26 -22.16 -10.12
N PRO A 258 -3.20 -21.69 -10.80
CA PRO A 258 -2.33 -22.54 -11.59
C PRO A 258 -1.58 -23.58 -10.75
N PRO A 259 -1.30 -24.78 -11.26
CA PRO A 259 -0.36 -25.69 -10.65
C PRO A 259 1.02 -25.03 -10.45
N GLY A 260 1.62 -25.19 -9.26
CA GLY A 260 2.92 -24.61 -8.93
C GLY A 260 2.87 -23.19 -8.35
N SER A 261 1.67 -22.64 -8.10
CA SER A 261 1.48 -21.31 -7.50
C SER A 261 1.65 -21.28 -5.98
N SER A 262 2.30 -22.28 -5.36
CA SER A 262 2.41 -22.41 -3.90
C SER A 262 3.32 -21.39 -3.21
N ASN A 263 4.06 -20.58 -3.98
CA ASN A 263 4.97 -19.57 -3.46
C ASN A 263 4.96 -18.33 -4.38
N TRP A 264 3.77 -17.83 -4.70
CA TRP A 264 3.58 -16.65 -5.56
C TRP A 264 3.31 -15.40 -4.74
N TYR A 265 3.92 -14.32 -5.20
CA TYR A 265 3.69 -12.98 -4.67
C TYR A 265 3.50 -11.99 -5.83
N MET A 266 3.83 -10.73 -5.65
CA MET A 266 3.56 -9.67 -6.63
C MET A 266 4.10 -10.00 -8.02
N SER A 267 5.38 -10.37 -8.13
CA SER A 267 6.06 -10.59 -9.41
C SER A 267 5.52 -11.79 -10.16
N GLU A 268 5.30 -12.91 -9.48
CA GLU A 268 4.77 -14.13 -10.08
C GLU A 268 3.34 -13.93 -10.58
N ASN A 269 2.52 -13.18 -9.83
CA ASN A 269 1.16 -12.84 -10.27
C ASN A 269 1.19 -11.96 -11.53
N ILE A 270 2.06 -10.94 -11.58
CA ILE A 270 2.25 -10.08 -12.75
C ILE A 270 2.69 -10.92 -13.98
N ASP A 271 3.67 -11.78 -13.80
CA ASP A 271 4.22 -12.62 -14.88
C ASP A 271 3.18 -13.63 -15.40
N ALA A 272 2.43 -14.26 -14.50
CA ALA A 272 1.35 -15.17 -14.86
C ALA A 272 0.26 -14.47 -15.67
N TYR A 273 -0.09 -13.24 -15.30
CA TYR A 273 -1.09 -12.47 -16.03
C TYR A 273 -0.55 -11.98 -17.39
N LYS A 274 0.62 -11.36 -17.43
CA LYS A 274 1.24 -10.84 -18.67
C LYS A 274 1.56 -11.94 -19.68
N SER A 275 1.89 -13.14 -19.23
CA SER A 275 2.09 -14.31 -20.10
C SER A 275 0.78 -14.91 -20.64
N GLY A 276 -0.38 -14.48 -20.13
CA GLY A 276 -1.68 -15.01 -20.46
C GLY A 276 -1.94 -16.40 -19.84
N GLN A 277 -1.34 -16.70 -18.70
CA GLN A 277 -1.56 -17.96 -17.98
C GLN A 277 -2.85 -17.92 -17.15
N VAL A 278 -3.29 -16.76 -16.69
CA VAL A 278 -4.47 -16.61 -15.83
C VAL A 278 -5.48 -15.63 -16.40
N ALA A 279 -6.76 -15.85 -16.10
CA ALA A 279 -7.85 -14.96 -16.48
C ALA A 279 -7.94 -13.70 -15.60
N MET A 280 -7.55 -13.83 -14.34
CA MET A 280 -7.57 -12.77 -13.34
C MET A 280 -6.30 -12.78 -12.50
N GLN A 281 -5.91 -11.63 -11.96
CA GLN A 281 -4.89 -11.55 -10.92
C GLN A 281 -5.32 -10.59 -9.82
N MET A 282 -5.04 -10.96 -8.57
CA MET A 282 -5.06 -10.07 -7.42
C MET A 282 -3.69 -9.42 -7.29
N ASN A 283 -3.64 -8.10 -7.12
CA ASN A 283 -2.41 -7.38 -6.82
C ASN A 283 -2.75 -5.99 -6.26
N PHE A 284 -1.76 -5.30 -5.76
CA PHE A 284 -1.91 -3.88 -5.44
C PHE A 284 -2.00 -3.03 -6.71
N ALA A 285 -2.68 -1.90 -6.63
CA ALA A 285 -2.97 -1.02 -7.77
C ALA A 285 -1.71 -0.46 -8.46
N PHE A 286 -0.57 -0.40 -7.76
CA PHE A 286 0.68 0.09 -8.32
C PHE A 286 1.10 -0.61 -9.62
N ILE A 287 0.63 -1.84 -9.87
CA ILE A 287 0.94 -2.59 -11.09
C ILE A 287 0.12 -2.14 -12.31
N TRP A 288 -1.03 -1.48 -12.09
CA TRP A 288 -2.00 -1.20 -13.17
C TRP A 288 -1.43 -0.35 -14.30
N PRO A 289 -0.61 0.69 -14.06
CA PRO A 289 0.06 1.42 -15.14
C PRO A 289 0.91 0.50 -16.03
N GLY A 290 1.71 -0.39 -15.41
CA GLY A 290 2.57 -1.34 -16.11
C GLY A 290 1.79 -2.46 -16.83
N VAL A 291 0.62 -2.86 -16.33
CA VAL A 291 -0.29 -3.77 -17.04
C VAL A 291 -0.96 -3.06 -18.21
N ASN A 292 -1.44 -1.83 -18.02
CA ASN A 292 -2.10 -1.07 -19.07
C ASN A 292 -1.16 -0.78 -20.27
N ALA A 293 0.12 -0.57 -20.00
CA ALA A 293 1.13 -0.32 -21.03
C ALA A 293 1.67 -1.61 -21.70
N ASP A 294 1.35 -2.79 -21.18
CA ASP A 294 1.90 -4.06 -21.67
C ASP A 294 1.36 -4.40 -23.08
N PRO A 295 2.24 -4.74 -24.07
CA PRO A 295 1.80 -4.99 -25.45
C PRO A 295 0.95 -6.25 -25.62
N ASN A 296 0.98 -7.20 -24.67
CA ASN A 296 0.27 -8.48 -24.78
C ASN A 296 -1.10 -8.44 -24.12
N VAL A 297 -1.21 -7.77 -22.99
CA VAL A 297 -2.42 -7.77 -22.15
C VAL A 297 -2.99 -6.37 -21.90
N GLY A 298 -2.27 -5.30 -22.23
CA GLY A 298 -2.66 -3.93 -21.92
C GLY A 298 -3.77 -3.36 -22.82
N GLY A 299 -4.14 -2.12 -22.53
CA GLY A 299 -5.19 -1.38 -23.21
C GLY A 299 -6.56 -2.06 -23.05
N GLU A 300 -7.29 -2.20 -24.16
CA GLU A 300 -8.64 -2.77 -24.14
C GLU A 300 -8.71 -4.27 -23.75
N ARG A 301 -7.57 -4.98 -23.71
CA ARG A 301 -7.55 -6.40 -23.34
C ARG A 301 -7.69 -6.63 -21.85
N SER A 302 -7.31 -5.67 -21.02
CA SER A 302 -7.44 -5.73 -19.56
C SER A 302 -8.58 -4.85 -19.07
N GLY A 303 -9.19 -5.29 -17.99
CA GLY A 303 -10.06 -4.50 -17.15
C GLY A 303 -9.64 -4.58 -15.70
N TYR A 304 -10.20 -3.72 -14.89
CA TYR A 304 -9.86 -3.57 -13.48
C TYR A 304 -11.13 -3.55 -12.65
N PHE A 305 -11.10 -4.11 -11.44
CA PHE A 305 -12.23 -4.05 -10.52
C PHE A 305 -11.76 -4.08 -9.05
N PRO A 306 -12.54 -3.46 -8.13
CA PRO A 306 -12.27 -3.51 -6.70
C PRO A 306 -12.39 -4.93 -6.16
N ASN A 307 -11.82 -5.19 -4.98
CA ASN A 307 -12.04 -6.48 -4.32
C ASN A 307 -13.55 -6.72 -4.11
N PRO A 308 -14.10 -7.88 -4.51
CA PRO A 308 -15.52 -8.16 -4.41
C PRO A 308 -16.00 -8.31 -2.96
N ALA A 309 -17.31 -8.09 -2.73
CA ALA A 309 -17.92 -8.19 -1.41
C ALA A 309 -18.00 -9.64 -0.90
N GLY A 310 -17.88 -9.78 0.42
CA GLY A 310 -18.21 -11.00 1.14
C GLY A 310 -19.41 -10.83 2.06
N PRO A 311 -19.72 -11.83 2.92
CA PRO A 311 -20.88 -11.78 3.80
C PRO A 311 -20.88 -10.64 4.82
N ALA A 312 -19.72 -10.15 5.23
CA ALA A 312 -19.57 -9.07 6.22
C ALA A 312 -19.48 -7.67 5.58
N GLY A 313 -19.31 -7.59 4.28
CA GLY A 313 -19.20 -6.32 3.55
C GLY A 313 -18.24 -6.39 2.38
N GLN A 314 -17.88 -5.22 1.87
CA GLN A 314 -16.89 -5.07 0.81
C GLN A 314 -15.68 -4.30 1.35
N PHE A 315 -14.55 -4.97 1.41
CA PHE A 315 -13.30 -4.41 1.91
C PHE A 315 -12.12 -4.81 1.02
N ALA A 316 -11.16 -3.92 0.90
CA ALA A 316 -9.89 -4.15 0.23
C ALA A 316 -8.74 -3.75 1.15
N GLN A 317 -7.62 -4.46 1.07
CA GLN A 317 -6.45 -4.14 1.87
C GLN A 317 -5.83 -2.83 1.39
N LEU A 318 -5.64 -1.89 2.32
CA LEU A 318 -4.82 -0.70 2.11
C LEU A 318 -3.35 -1.14 1.97
N GLY A 319 -2.64 -0.58 1.03
CA GLY A 319 -1.24 -0.92 0.76
C GLY A 319 -0.39 0.32 0.56
N GLY A 320 -0.79 1.43 1.08
CA GLY A 320 -0.10 2.67 0.84
C GLY A 320 0.94 3.01 1.89
N GLN A 321 1.55 4.14 1.67
CA GLN A 321 2.77 4.52 2.35
C GLN A 321 2.83 6.01 2.61
N GLY A 322 3.44 6.37 3.74
CA GLY A 322 3.72 7.73 4.13
C GLY A 322 5.20 8.08 3.98
N ILE A 323 5.49 9.32 3.64
CA ILE A 323 6.85 9.86 3.64
C ILE A 323 7.15 10.52 4.97
N SER A 324 8.16 10.03 5.66
CA SER A 324 8.64 10.51 6.96
C SER A 324 9.99 11.19 6.84
N VAL A 325 10.24 12.19 7.69
CA VAL A 325 11.59 12.73 7.91
C VAL A 325 12.28 11.87 8.97
N VAL A 326 13.46 11.35 8.65
CA VAL A 326 14.24 10.52 9.56
C VAL A 326 14.82 11.38 10.68
N ALA A 327 14.56 11.03 11.94
CA ALA A 327 14.97 11.81 13.10
C ALA A 327 16.49 11.85 13.31
N HIS A 328 17.22 10.87 12.77
CA HIS A 328 18.68 10.78 12.86
C HIS A 328 19.41 11.59 11.76
N SER A 329 18.66 12.11 10.75
CA SER A 329 19.23 12.95 9.71
C SER A 329 19.69 14.29 10.28
N ASP A 330 20.85 14.75 9.86
CA ASP A 330 21.38 16.10 10.11
C ASP A 330 20.86 17.14 9.07
N LYS A 331 20.11 16.70 8.04
CA LYS A 331 19.53 17.50 6.97
C LYS A 331 17.99 17.66 7.06
N GLN A 332 17.44 17.59 8.27
CA GLN A 332 15.99 17.64 8.50
C GLN A 332 15.33 18.88 7.88
N ALA A 333 16.01 20.03 7.87
CA ALA A 333 15.47 21.26 7.30
C ALA A 333 15.20 21.12 5.79
N ALA A 334 16.14 20.58 5.04
CA ALA A 334 15.99 20.33 3.59
C ALA A 334 15.00 19.18 3.32
N ALA A 335 14.97 18.15 4.17
CA ALA A 335 13.97 17.08 4.09
C ALA A 335 12.54 17.60 4.29
N LEU A 336 12.33 18.55 5.23
CA LEU A 336 11.06 19.21 5.42
C LEU A 336 10.66 20.10 4.22
N GLU A 337 11.63 20.70 3.52
CA GLU A 337 11.35 21.43 2.27
C GLU A 337 10.84 20.48 1.19
N TYR A 338 11.37 19.25 1.11
CA TYR A 338 10.86 18.23 0.20
C TYR A 338 9.42 17.83 0.55
N ILE A 339 9.10 17.62 1.84
CA ILE A 339 7.72 17.34 2.31
C ILE A 339 6.76 18.47 1.89
N ARG A 340 7.15 19.74 2.10
CA ARG A 340 6.32 20.90 1.73
C ARG A 340 6.10 20.98 0.21
N TRP A 341 7.13 20.72 -0.58
CA TRP A 341 7.03 20.71 -2.03
C TRP A 341 6.14 19.54 -2.50
N PHE A 342 6.34 18.35 -1.98
CA PHE A 342 5.57 17.16 -2.35
C PHE A 342 4.08 17.26 -1.99
N ALA A 343 3.72 18.04 -0.96
CA ALA A 343 2.34 18.30 -0.55
C ALA A 343 1.57 19.24 -1.50
N GLN A 344 2.22 19.87 -2.47
CA GLN A 344 1.57 20.84 -3.38
C GLN A 344 0.64 20.14 -4.37
N PRO A 345 -0.57 20.69 -4.64
CA PRO A 345 -1.54 20.04 -5.55
C PRO A 345 -0.99 19.77 -6.95
N GLU A 346 -0.23 20.70 -7.52
CA GLU A 346 0.38 20.54 -8.84
C GLU A 346 1.44 19.44 -8.88
N VAL A 347 2.18 19.26 -7.79
CA VAL A 347 3.16 18.17 -7.64
C VAL A 347 2.43 16.83 -7.50
N GLN A 348 1.37 16.77 -6.73
CA GLN A 348 0.54 15.57 -6.55
C GLN A 348 -0.21 15.18 -7.83
N ALA A 349 -0.67 16.15 -8.62
CA ALA A 349 -1.25 15.89 -9.94
C ALA A 349 -0.19 15.31 -10.90
N ARG A 350 0.99 15.90 -10.91
CA ARG A 350 2.12 15.39 -11.71
C ARG A 350 2.59 14.01 -11.24
N TRP A 351 2.52 13.74 -9.93
CA TRP A 351 2.78 12.43 -9.34
C TRP A 351 1.89 11.35 -9.95
N TRP A 352 0.57 11.61 -10.02
CA TRP A 352 -0.39 10.71 -10.67
C TRP A 352 -0.09 10.48 -12.17
N GLU A 353 0.23 11.53 -12.92
CA GLU A 353 0.55 11.42 -14.33
C GLU A 353 1.77 10.53 -14.60
N LEU A 354 2.74 10.50 -13.72
CA LEU A 354 3.95 9.70 -13.81
C LEU A 354 3.75 8.24 -13.36
N GLY A 355 2.58 7.87 -12.86
CA GLY A 355 2.28 6.53 -12.37
C GLY A 355 2.42 6.35 -10.87
N GLY A 356 2.53 7.46 -10.12
CA GLY A 356 2.31 7.48 -8.68
C GLY A 356 0.82 7.47 -8.34
N TYR A 357 0.50 7.31 -7.07
CA TYR A 357 -0.89 7.28 -6.60
C TYR A 357 -1.09 8.35 -5.55
N SER A 358 -1.60 9.49 -5.97
CA SER A 358 -1.87 10.63 -5.07
C SER A 358 -2.92 10.27 -4.04
N ALA A 359 -2.68 10.68 -2.80
CA ALA A 359 -3.65 10.64 -1.72
C ALA A 359 -4.34 11.98 -1.48
N LEU A 360 -4.01 13.02 -2.26
CA LEU A 360 -4.55 14.38 -2.10
C LEU A 360 -5.95 14.49 -2.72
N ARG A 361 -6.94 14.88 -1.91
CA ARG A 361 -8.35 14.93 -2.32
C ARG A 361 -8.58 15.85 -3.51
N SER A 362 -7.94 17.01 -3.57
CA SER A 362 -8.10 17.95 -4.70
C SER A 362 -7.64 17.37 -6.05
N VAL A 363 -6.81 16.33 -6.04
CA VAL A 363 -6.40 15.58 -7.24
C VAL A 363 -7.38 14.47 -7.54
N VAL A 364 -7.69 13.62 -6.56
CA VAL A 364 -8.51 12.41 -6.80
C VAL A 364 -10.00 12.70 -6.89
N GLU A 365 -10.46 13.82 -6.34
CA GLU A 365 -11.85 14.29 -6.45
C GLU A 365 -12.08 15.23 -7.65
N ASP A 366 -11.05 15.50 -8.47
CA ASP A 366 -11.23 16.22 -9.72
C ASP A 366 -12.18 15.46 -10.64
N PRO A 367 -13.21 16.11 -11.24
CA PRO A 367 -14.17 15.43 -12.11
C PRO A 367 -13.56 14.67 -13.29
N GLU A 368 -12.39 15.10 -13.77
CA GLU A 368 -11.69 14.44 -14.89
C GLU A 368 -10.83 13.27 -14.42
N PHE A 369 -10.58 13.13 -13.12
CA PHE A 369 -9.69 12.09 -12.59
C PHE A 369 -10.15 10.68 -12.96
N ALA A 370 -11.42 10.37 -12.78
CA ALA A 370 -12.01 9.05 -13.06
C ALA A 370 -11.80 8.59 -14.50
N ASN A 371 -11.65 9.53 -15.44
CA ASN A 371 -11.44 9.28 -16.86
C ASN A 371 -9.96 9.43 -17.28
N SER A 372 -9.07 9.82 -16.38
CA SER A 372 -7.66 10.10 -16.70
C SER A 372 -6.87 8.85 -17.08
N GLN A 373 -7.25 7.70 -16.52
CA GLN A 373 -6.63 6.40 -16.77
C GLN A 373 -7.73 5.30 -16.78
N PRO A 374 -7.53 4.18 -17.48
CA PRO A 374 -8.52 3.08 -17.53
C PRO A 374 -8.82 2.45 -16.16
N TYR A 375 -7.95 2.64 -15.19
CA TYR A 375 -8.06 2.11 -13.82
C TYR A 375 -8.40 3.18 -12.77
N ALA A 376 -8.52 4.44 -13.15
CA ALA A 376 -8.69 5.54 -12.18
C ALA A 376 -9.99 5.42 -11.38
N GLN A 377 -11.11 5.11 -12.03
CA GLN A 377 -12.38 4.88 -11.32
C GLN A 377 -12.27 3.67 -10.37
N THR A 378 -11.66 2.57 -10.82
CA THR A 378 -11.45 1.39 -9.97
C THR A 378 -10.59 1.71 -8.76
N PHE A 379 -9.57 2.56 -8.93
CA PHE A 379 -8.76 3.04 -7.81
C PHE A 379 -9.60 3.80 -6.78
N LEU A 380 -10.44 4.75 -7.21
CA LEU A 380 -11.35 5.48 -6.32
C LEU A 380 -12.31 4.55 -5.58
N ASP A 381 -12.95 3.64 -6.30
CA ASP A 381 -13.89 2.68 -5.73
C ASP A 381 -13.20 1.76 -4.71
N SER A 382 -11.97 1.36 -5.00
CA SER A 382 -11.16 0.53 -4.09
C SER A 382 -10.74 1.31 -2.84
N MET A 383 -10.30 2.58 -2.98
CA MET A 383 -9.95 3.43 -1.84
C MET A 383 -11.13 3.73 -0.92
N ALA A 384 -12.36 3.68 -1.44
CA ALA A 384 -13.57 3.87 -0.64
C ALA A 384 -13.91 2.70 0.31
N ILE A 385 -13.31 1.52 0.07
CA ILE A 385 -13.58 0.29 0.83
C ILE A 385 -12.36 -0.26 1.57
N VAL A 386 -11.33 0.56 1.77
CA VAL A 386 -10.08 0.09 2.38
C VAL A 386 -10.23 -0.26 3.85
N LYS A 387 -9.51 -1.30 4.24
CA LYS A 387 -9.23 -1.69 5.62
C LYS A 387 -7.73 -1.93 5.74
N ASP A 388 -7.12 -1.38 6.79
CA ASP A 388 -5.66 -1.35 6.93
C ASP A 388 -5.12 -2.51 7.77
N PHE A 389 -3.81 -2.71 7.70
CA PHE A 389 -3.04 -3.53 8.61
C PHE A 389 -3.12 -3.00 10.05
N TRP A 390 -2.73 -3.83 10.97
CA TRP A 390 -2.56 -3.41 12.35
C TRP A 390 -1.24 -2.65 12.51
N ALA A 391 -1.29 -1.36 12.85
CA ALA A 391 -0.08 -0.54 13.05
C ALA A 391 0.57 -0.74 14.43
N GLU A 392 0.31 -1.89 15.05
CA GLU A 392 0.89 -2.30 16.32
C GLU A 392 2.42 -2.34 16.21
N PRO A 393 3.20 -1.76 17.15
CA PRO A 393 4.67 -1.75 17.09
C PRO A 393 5.31 -3.13 16.96
N ALA A 394 4.70 -4.17 17.56
CA ALA A 394 5.14 -5.56 17.44
C ALA A 394 4.66 -6.26 16.14
N TYR A 395 4.02 -5.53 15.21
CA TYR A 395 3.33 -6.16 14.06
C TYR A 395 4.24 -7.05 13.20
N ALA A 396 5.51 -6.73 13.07
CA ALA A 396 6.45 -7.58 12.33
C ALA A 396 6.54 -9.02 12.89
N GLU A 397 6.49 -9.18 14.21
CA GLU A 397 6.48 -10.50 14.87
C GLU A 397 5.11 -11.17 14.76
N LEU A 398 4.04 -10.40 14.95
CA LEU A 398 2.66 -10.86 14.77
C LEU A 398 2.43 -11.37 13.35
N LEU A 399 2.92 -10.65 12.35
CA LEU A 399 2.83 -11.00 10.94
C LEU A 399 3.53 -12.33 10.64
N LEU A 400 4.76 -12.53 11.12
CA LEU A 400 5.52 -13.79 10.94
C LEU A 400 4.77 -14.99 11.51
N ALA A 401 4.17 -14.84 12.69
CA ALA A 401 3.36 -15.89 13.31
C ALA A 401 2.13 -16.23 12.45
N MET A 402 1.39 -15.21 12.01
CA MET A 402 0.21 -15.37 11.16
C MET A 402 0.53 -16.04 9.83
N GLN A 403 1.56 -15.56 9.13
CA GLN A 403 2.01 -16.14 7.86
C GLN A 403 2.27 -17.65 7.95
N ALA A 404 2.95 -18.07 9.01
CA ALA A 404 3.26 -19.49 9.22
C ALA A 404 1.99 -20.32 9.38
N ARG A 405 1.01 -19.83 10.14
CA ARG A 405 -0.27 -20.51 10.39
C ARG A 405 -1.12 -20.59 9.12
N LEU A 406 -1.31 -19.45 8.44
CA LEU A 406 -2.10 -19.39 7.22
C LEU A 406 -1.49 -20.25 6.10
N HIS A 407 -0.18 -20.16 5.88
CA HIS A 407 0.50 -20.96 4.86
C HIS A 407 0.40 -22.46 5.13
N ASN A 408 0.56 -22.90 6.38
CA ASN A 408 0.45 -24.30 6.74
C ASN A 408 -0.95 -24.85 6.44
N TYR A 409 -2.00 -24.08 6.66
CA TYR A 409 -3.36 -24.50 6.35
C TYR A 409 -3.68 -24.38 4.85
N VAL A 410 -3.49 -23.22 4.24
CA VAL A 410 -3.90 -22.94 2.87
C VAL A 410 -3.08 -23.74 1.86
N ILE A 411 -1.75 -23.73 2.00
CA ILE A 411 -0.82 -24.30 1.01
C ILE A 411 -0.42 -25.72 1.34
N ALA A 412 -0.02 -25.98 2.58
CA ALA A 412 0.41 -27.32 2.96
C ALA A 412 -0.76 -28.27 3.32
N GLY A 413 -1.99 -27.75 3.42
CA GLY A 413 -3.18 -28.55 3.71
C GLY A 413 -3.20 -29.17 5.11
N SER A 414 -2.55 -28.54 6.09
CA SER A 414 -2.39 -29.07 7.45
C SER A 414 -3.46 -28.51 8.39
N GLY A 415 -4.20 -29.37 9.07
CA GLY A 415 -5.20 -28.98 10.06
C GLY A 415 -6.48 -28.38 9.46
N THR A 416 -7.14 -27.54 10.24
CA THR A 416 -8.37 -26.82 9.88
C THR A 416 -8.13 -25.32 9.92
N ALA A 417 -9.02 -24.54 9.30
CA ALA A 417 -8.99 -23.07 9.38
C ALA A 417 -9.11 -22.58 10.83
N GLN A 418 -9.97 -23.22 11.62
CA GLN A 418 -10.11 -22.93 13.05
C GLN A 418 -8.79 -23.14 13.79
N GLU A 419 -8.15 -24.30 13.64
CA GLU A 419 -6.85 -24.58 14.30
C GLU A 419 -5.76 -23.60 13.86
N ALA A 420 -5.77 -23.15 12.61
CA ALA A 420 -4.82 -22.16 12.12
C ALA A 420 -5.02 -20.80 12.83
N LEU A 421 -6.27 -20.30 12.89
CA LEU A 421 -6.59 -19.02 13.53
C LEU A 421 -6.51 -19.08 15.07
N ASP A 422 -6.88 -20.18 15.71
CA ASP A 422 -6.63 -20.40 17.15
C ASP A 422 -5.11 -20.36 17.45
N GLY A 423 -4.33 -20.92 16.54
CA GLY A 423 -2.87 -20.82 16.60
C GLY A 423 -2.35 -19.38 16.48
N VAL A 424 -2.97 -18.54 15.64
CA VAL A 424 -2.64 -17.11 15.55
C VAL A 424 -2.96 -16.40 16.87
N VAL A 425 -4.16 -16.61 17.43
CA VAL A 425 -4.56 -16.04 18.73
C VAL A 425 -3.56 -16.39 19.81
N LYS A 426 -3.17 -17.67 19.90
CA LYS A 426 -2.19 -18.13 20.87
C LYS A 426 -0.83 -17.45 20.70
N ASP A 427 -0.28 -17.48 19.48
CA ASP A 427 1.05 -16.93 19.20
C ASP A 427 1.08 -15.40 19.47
N TRP A 428 0.03 -14.69 19.10
CA TRP A 428 -0.10 -13.23 19.33
C TRP A 428 -0.28 -12.89 20.81
N THR A 429 -1.03 -13.70 21.56
CA THR A 429 -1.15 -13.56 23.02
C THR A 429 0.22 -13.68 23.70
N GLU A 430 1.02 -14.70 23.32
CA GLU A 430 2.37 -14.89 23.86
C GLU A 430 3.31 -13.70 23.54
N ILE A 431 3.19 -13.10 22.34
CA ILE A 431 3.94 -11.89 21.96
C ILE A 431 3.52 -10.70 22.84
N PHE A 432 2.23 -10.46 23.03
CA PHE A 432 1.74 -9.34 23.86
C PHE A 432 2.05 -9.52 25.34
N GLU A 433 2.05 -10.75 25.86
CA GLU A 433 2.53 -11.05 27.22
C GLU A 433 4.02 -10.71 27.37
N TYR A 434 4.84 -11.06 26.37
CA TYR A 434 6.27 -10.72 26.35
C TYR A 434 6.52 -9.21 26.30
N GLU A 435 5.72 -8.48 25.52
CA GLU A 435 5.77 -7.02 25.41
C GLU A 435 5.20 -6.30 26.68
N GLY A 436 4.59 -7.04 27.61
CA GLY A 436 3.98 -6.49 28.81
C GLY A 436 2.68 -5.71 28.57
N LYS A 437 1.97 -6.06 27.50
CA LYS A 437 0.67 -5.47 27.10
C LYS A 437 -0.53 -6.25 27.65
N LEU A 438 -0.29 -7.49 28.08
CA LEU A 438 -1.24 -8.39 28.75
C LEU A 438 -0.72 -8.82 30.13
#